data_1728b0cce9094f2c5656b842b9f59a18
#
_entry.id   1728b0cce9094f2c5656b842b9f59a18
#
_cell.length_a   1.000
_cell.length_b   1.000
_cell.length_c   1.000
_cell.angle_alpha   90.00
_cell.angle_beta   90.00
_cell.angle_gamma   90.00
#
_symmetry.space_group_name_H-M   'P 1'
#
loop_
_entity.id
_entity.type
_entity.pdbx_description
1 polymer ?
#
loop_
_entity_poly.entity_id
_entity_poly.type
_entity_poly.pdbx_seq_one_letter_code
_entity_poly.pdbx_strand_id
1 'polypeptide(L)'
;MKNKTHPNLGIRSSITLALALAIWPPVQAQSAEPVAEKTTMADKMAEHGQATKEQKMNEDGVITKGYVQDIESLAIKNDDFRRVLYTAKNCQLVLMALKPKEEIGAEVHQADQFFRVEEGSGEVIIAGVRTAIRAGFAVVVPGGTEHNIINTGSVSLKLYTLYGPPNHRDGVVHHTRADAQADNEHFDGKTTE
;
A
#
# COMPACT_ATOMS: atom_id res chain seq x y z
N MET A 1 -35.09 65.01 -9.18
CA MET A 1 -34.87 65.89 -7.98
C MET A 1 -34.05 65.09 -6.95
N LYS A 2 -32.89 65.65 -6.56
CA LYS A 2 -32.02 65.40 -5.41
C LYS A 2 -31.30 64.02 -5.33
N ASN A 3 -30.10 64.01 -5.92
CA ASN A 3 -28.94 63.19 -5.58
C ASN A 3 -28.60 63.29 -4.09
N LYS A 4 -28.33 62.15 -3.45
CA LYS A 4 -27.53 62.10 -2.21
C LYS A 4 -26.36 61.16 -2.41
N THR A 5 -25.21 61.74 -2.60
CA THR A 5 -23.90 61.13 -2.54
C THR A 5 -23.52 60.84 -1.09
N HIS A 6 -23.07 59.62 -0.78
CA HIS A 6 -22.41 59.30 0.48
C HIS A 6 -20.91 59.14 0.25
N PRO A 7 -20.07 59.67 1.11
CA PRO A 7 -18.61 59.59 0.94
C PRO A 7 -18.07 58.25 1.44
N ASN A 8 -17.13 57.74 0.64
CA ASN A 8 -16.36 56.53 0.87
C ASN A 8 -15.28 56.81 1.92
N LEU A 9 -15.37 56.19 3.10
CA LEU A 9 -14.36 56.31 4.16
C LEU A 9 -13.40 55.13 4.03
N GLY A 10 -12.27 55.36 3.38
CA GLY A 10 -11.19 54.37 3.27
C GLY A 10 -10.44 54.24 4.61
N ILE A 11 -10.56 53.06 5.21
CA ILE A 11 -9.71 52.67 6.34
C ILE A 11 -8.50 51.92 5.77
N ARG A 12 -7.35 52.60 5.77
CA ARG A 12 -6.06 51.98 5.52
C ARG A 12 -5.56 51.35 6.82
N SER A 13 -5.65 50.02 6.94
CA SER A 13 -4.95 49.27 8.00
C SER A 13 -3.53 48.99 7.56
N SER A 14 -2.58 49.68 8.13
CA SER A 14 -1.16 49.36 8.03
C SER A 14 -0.86 48.19 8.96
N ILE A 15 -0.59 47.00 8.39
CA ILE A 15 -0.09 45.84 9.14
C ILE A 15 1.44 45.98 9.21
N THR A 16 1.94 46.37 10.38
CA THR A 16 3.38 46.35 10.68
C THR A 16 3.79 44.93 10.97
N LEU A 17 4.55 44.34 10.05
CA LEU A 17 5.15 43.01 10.22
C LEU A 17 6.38 43.12 11.12
N ALA A 18 6.25 42.75 12.39
CA ALA A 18 7.38 42.61 13.30
C ALA A 18 8.15 41.31 13.00
N LEU A 19 9.35 41.45 12.45
CA LEU A 19 10.30 40.34 12.26
C LEU A 19 10.95 40.02 13.62
N ALA A 20 10.50 38.96 14.28
CA ALA A 20 11.18 38.42 15.45
C ALA A 20 12.37 37.57 14.98
N LEU A 21 13.57 38.10 15.08
CA LEU A 21 14.81 37.33 14.94
C LEU A 21 14.97 36.43 16.16
N ALA A 22 14.68 35.13 15.99
CA ALA A 22 15.01 34.10 16.98
C ALA A 22 16.54 33.89 16.96
N ILE A 23 17.21 34.40 17.98
CA ILE A 23 18.64 34.16 18.22
C ILE A 23 18.75 32.75 18.81
N TRP A 24 19.22 31.79 18.00
CA TRP A 24 19.54 30.44 18.44
C TRP A 24 20.86 30.46 19.20
N PRO A 25 20.96 29.87 20.39
CA PRO A 25 22.23 29.81 21.11
C PRO A 25 23.24 28.89 20.36
N PRO A 26 24.55 29.18 20.45
CA PRO A 26 25.56 28.37 19.78
C PRO A 26 25.60 26.95 20.38
N VAL A 27 25.55 25.96 19.48
CA VAL A 27 25.80 24.55 19.83
C VAL A 27 27.21 24.42 20.37
N GLN A 28 27.34 24.09 21.65
CA GLN A 28 28.62 23.72 22.25
C GLN A 28 29.06 22.38 21.67
N ALA A 29 30.27 22.35 21.12
CA ALA A 29 30.94 21.12 20.69
C ALA A 29 31.15 20.23 21.91
N GLN A 30 30.39 19.13 22.03
CA GLN A 30 30.67 18.06 22.95
C GLN A 30 31.84 17.25 22.40
N SER A 31 32.89 17.12 23.21
CA SER A 31 34.05 16.27 22.95
C SER A 31 33.59 14.83 22.64
N ALA A 32 34.10 14.30 21.53
CA ALA A 32 33.85 12.93 21.11
C ALA A 32 34.38 11.95 22.17
N GLU A 33 33.52 11.19 22.77
CA GLU A 33 33.86 9.98 23.50
C GLU A 33 34.32 8.89 22.52
N PRO A 34 35.19 7.96 22.92
CA PRO A 34 35.75 6.96 22.01
C PRO A 34 34.66 6.05 21.48
N VAL A 35 34.69 5.86 20.16
CA VAL A 35 33.79 4.98 19.41
C VAL A 35 33.87 3.58 20.00
N ALA A 36 32.82 3.15 20.69
CA ALA A 36 32.67 1.76 21.08
C ALA A 36 32.61 0.90 19.81
N GLU A 37 33.40 -0.14 19.85
CA GLU A 37 33.55 -1.18 18.84
C GLU A 37 32.20 -1.59 18.23
N LYS A 38 32.11 -1.54 16.89
CA LYS A 38 30.91 -1.94 16.15
C LYS A 38 30.70 -3.44 16.35
N THR A 39 29.94 -3.79 17.38
CA THR A 39 29.35 -5.13 17.49
C THR A 39 28.40 -5.30 16.30
N THR A 40 28.73 -6.22 15.39
CA THR A 40 27.90 -6.49 14.22
C THR A 40 26.57 -7.08 14.64
N MET A 41 25.54 -6.97 13.80
CA MET A 41 24.23 -7.61 14.08
C MET A 41 24.36 -9.11 14.33
N ALA A 42 25.38 -9.75 13.77
CA ALA A 42 25.71 -11.15 14.00
C ALA A 42 26.17 -11.42 15.45
N ASP A 43 26.95 -10.51 16.05
CA ASP A 43 27.42 -10.67 17.44
C ASP A 43 26.30 -10.48 18.47
N LYS A 44 25.33 -9.60 18.19
CA LYS A 44 24.13 -9.44 19.04
C LYS A 44 23.19 -10.65 18.98
N MET A 45 23.21 -11.42 17.91
CA MET A 45 22.43 -12.67 17.80
C MET A 45 23.09 -13.84 18.55
N ALA A 46 24.39 -13.78 18.82
CA ALA A 46 25.11 -14.81 19.53
C ALA A 46 24.95 -14.72 21.07
N GLU A 47 24.66 -13.55 21.62
CA GLU A 47 24.56 -13.31 23.06
C GLU A 47 23.20 -13.67 23.71
N HIS A 48 22.15 -13.87 22.91
CA HIS A 48 20.86 -14.37 23.38
C HIS A 48 20.75 -15.88 23.14
N GLY A 49 21.56 -16.63 23.89
CA GLY A 49 21.56 -18.09 23.91
C GLY A 49 20.28 -18.72 24.50
N GLN A 50 19.13 -18.43 23.92
CA GLN A 50 17.95 -19.29 23.99
C GLN A 50 17.56 -19.64 22.57
N ALA A 51 17.60 -20.95 22.27
CA ALA A 51 17.23 -21.51 20.98
C ALA A 51 15.87 -20.97 20.52
N THR A 52 15.87 -19.88 19.77
CA THR A 52 14.77 -19.56 18.90
C THR A 52 14.74 -20.68 17.88
N LYS A 53 13.61 -21.43 17.85
CA LYS A 53 13.32 -22.40 16.78
C LYS A 53 13.76 -21.73 15.47
N GLU A 54 14.74 -22.31 14.78
CA GLU A 54 15.16 -21.85 13.46
C GLU A 54 13.89 -21.67 12.62
N GLN A 55 13.59 -20.42 12.28
CA GLN A 55 12.54 -20.13 11.32
C GLN A 55 13.03 -20.71 10.00
N LYS A 56 12.48 -21.85 9.60
CA LYS A 56 12.75 -22.42 8.29
C LYS A 56 12.30 -21.40 7.25
N MET A 57 13.24 -20.80 6.55
CA MET A 57 12.97 -20.11 5.30
C MET A 57 12.83 -21.17 4.23
N ASN A 58 11.75 -21.13 3.44
CA ASN A 58 11.66 -21.91 2.22
C ASN A 58 12.62 -21.33 1.15
N GLU A 59 12.76 -22.01 0.02
CA GLU A 59 13.66 -21.62 -1.08
C GLU A 59 13.34 -20.21 -1.64
N ASP A 60 12.11 -19.70 -1.41
CA ASP A 60 11.64 -18.38 -1.81
C ASP A 60 11.87 -17.30 -0.73
N GLY A 61 12.52 -17.61 0.38
CA GLY A 61 12.78 -16.67 1.48
C GLY A 61 11.57 -16.40 2.38
N VAL A 62 10.52 -17.21 2.29
CA VAL A 62 9.33 -17.12 3.14
C VAL A 62 9.62 -17.68 4.51
N ILE A 63 9.39 -16.90 5.55
CA ILE A 63 9.49 -17.33 6.94
C ILE A 63 8.26 -18.19 7.24
N THR A 64 8.44 -19.36 7.90
CA THR A 64 7.34 -20.31 8.23
C THR A 64 6.26 -19.74 9.16
N LYS A 65 6.46 -18.54 9.70
CA LYS A 65 5.45 -17.75 10.42
C LYS A 65 5.59 -16.28 10.04
N GLY A 66 4.83 -15.88 9.02
CA GLY A 66 4.83 -14.53 8.51
C GLY A 66 5.52 -14.40 7.16
N TYR A 67 5.39 -13.24 6.54
CA TYR A 67 5.88 -12.94 5.20
C TYR A 67 6.62 -11.62 5.20
N VAL A 68 7.88 -11.62 4.74
CA VAL A 68 8.72 -10.42 4.63
C VAL A 68 9.43 -10.42 3.28
N GLN A 69 9.00 -9.55 2.37
CA GLN A 69 9.56 -9.42 1.03
C GLN A 69 9.48 -7.95 0.56
N ASP A 70 10.26 -7.59 -0.43
CA ASP A 70 10.13 -6.34 -1.16
C ASP A 70 8.88 -6.40 -2.05
N ILE A 71 7.74 -5.98 -1.48
CA ILE A 71 6.43 -6.10 -2.13
C ILE A 71 6.30 -5.22 -3.37
N GLU A 72 6.93 -4.05 -3.39
CA GLU A 72 6.96 -3.16 -4.56
C GLU A 72 7.64 -3.86 -5.73
N SER A 73 8.85 -4.39 -5.51
CA SER A 73 9.58 -5.13 -6.52
C SER A 73 8.82 -6.36 -7.04
N LEU A 74 8.15 -7.09 -6.14
CA LEU A 74 7.33 -8.24 -6.52
C LEU A 74 6.10 -7.83 -7.34
N ALA A 75 5.42 -6.76 -6.96
CA ALA A 75 4.26 -6.25 -7.69
C ALA A 75 4.64 -5.78 -9.10
N ILE A 76 5.72 -5.01 -9.24
CA ILE A 76 6.21 -4.52 -10.55
C ILE A 76 6.61 -5.68 -11.47
N LYS A 77 7.24 -6.74 -10.94
CA LYS A 77 7.66 -7.92 -11.70
C LYS A 77 6.54 -8.91 -12.01
N ASN A 78 5.40 -8.79 -11.33
CA ASN A 78 4.29 -9.71 -11.55
C ASN A 78 3.61 -9.45 -12.89
N ASP A 79 3.42 -10.49 -13.70
CA ASP A 79 2.66 -10.45 -14.95
C ASP A 79 1.35 -11.26 -14.88
N ASP A 80 1.12 -11.97 -13.76
CA ASP A 80 -0.12 -12.72 -13.57
C ASP A 80 -1.28 -11.77 -13.26
N PHE A 81 -2.44 -12.09 -13.80
CA PHE A 81 -3.67 -11.37 -13.47
C PHE A 81 -3.94 -11.38 -11.97
N ARG A 82 -3.74 -12.56 -11.31
CA ARG A 82 -3.86 -12.75 -9.86
C ARG A 82 -2.84 -13.77 -9.38
N ARG A 83 -2.12 -13.45 -8.31
CA ARG A 83 -1.20 -14.36 -7.63
C ARG A 83 -1.32 -14.20 -6.12
N VAL A 84 -1.82 -15.20 -5.44
CA VAL A 84 -1.82 -15.23 -3.97
C VAL A 84 -0.40 -15.51 -3.49
N LEU A 85 0.15 -14.59 -2.69
CA LEU A 85 1.50 -14.70 -2.14
C LEU A 85 1.51 -15.32 -0.75
N TYR A 86 0.55 -14.94 0.08
CA TYR A 86 0.53 -15.35 1.47
C TYR A 86 -0.88 -15.26 2.04
N THR A 87 -1.28 -16.30 2.72
CA THR A 87 -2.58 -16.40 3.38
C THR A 87 -2.38 -16.63 4.87
N ALA A 88 -2.67 -15.61 5.67
CA ALA A 88 -2.78 -15.72 7.13
C ALA A 88 -4.23 -15.98 7.54
N LYS A 89 -4.45 -16.21 8.83
CA LYS A 89 -5.80 -16.46 9.38
C LYS A 89 -6.80 -15.33 9.07
N ASN A 90 -6.37 -14.07 9.13
CA ASN A 90 -7.24 -12.90 9.09
C ASN A 90 -6.94 -11.94 7.93
N CYS A 91 -5.91 -12.22 7.13
CA CYS A 91 -5.61 -11.44 5.94
C CYS A 91 -4.92 -12.27 4.87
N GLN A 92 -4.97 -11.79 3.63
CA GLN A 92 -4.37 -12.44 2.49
C GLN A 92 -3.72 -11.41 1.58
N LEU A 93 -2.45 -11.63 1.20
CA LEU A 93 -1.69 -10.77 0.31
C LEU A 93 -1.70 -11.35 -1.10
N VAL A 94 -2.09 -10.53 -2.07
CA VAL A 94 -2.26 -10.94 -3.47
C VAL A 94 -1.65 -9.90 -4.40
N LEU A 95 -0.92 -10.34 -5.42
CA LEU A 95 -0.46 -9.51 -6.52
C LEU A 95 -1.45 -9.55 -7.67
N MET A 96 -1.57 -8.43 -8.38
CA MET A 96 -2.36 -8.35 -9.61
C MET A 96 -1.65 -7.50 -10.68
N ALA A 97 -1.82 -7.92 -11.93
CA ALA A 97 -1.41 -7.17 -13.11
C ALA A 97 -2.56 -7.11 -14.10
N LEU A 98 -3.00 -5.90 -14.43
CA LEU A 98 -4.05 -5.65 -15.41
C LEU A 98 -3.40 -5.09 -16.68
N LYS A 99 -3.58 -5.73 -17.83
CA LYS A 99 -3.13 -5.22 -19.13
C LYS A 99 -3.91 -3.94 -19.50
N PRO A 100 -3.43 -3.11 -20.42
CA PRO A 100 -4.19 -1.96 -20.91
C PRO A 100 -5.61 -2.36 -21.33
N LYS A 101 -6.61 -1.62 -20.82
CA LYS A 101 -8.06 -1.84 -21.01
C LYS A 101 -8.62 -3.06 -20.27
N GLU A 102 -7.82 -3.78 -19.49
CA GLU A 102 -8.28 -4.87 -18.64
C GLU A 102 -8.83 -4.33 -17.32
N GLU A 103 -9.71 -5.09 -16.71
CA GLU A 103 -10.35 -4.77 -15.42
C GLU A 103 -10.47 -6.01 -14.55
N ILE A 104 -10.61 -5.84 -13.24
CA ILE A 104 -10.94 -6.97 -12.36
C ILE A 104 -12.36 -7.47 -12.62
N GLY A 105 -13.28 -6.58 -13.00
CA GLY A 105 -14.72 -6.78 -13.10
C GLY A 105 -15.44 -6.21 -11.89
N ALA A 106 -16.73 -5.86 -12.05
CA ALA A 106 -17.53 -5.45 -10.91
C ALA A 106 -17.74 -6.64 -9.98
N GLU A 107 -17.30 -6.52 -8.73
CA GLU A 107 -17.38 -7.56 -7.72
C GLU A 107 -17.86 -7.01 -6.37
N VAL A 108 -18.47 -7.90 -5.58
CA VAL A 108 -18.85 -7.65 -4.18
C VAL A 108 -18.42 -8.85 -3.36
N HIS A 109 -17.65 -8.63 -2.31
CA HIS A 109 -17.30 -9.65 -1.33
C HIS A 109 -17.38 -9.11 0.09
N GLN A 110 -17.41 -10.00 1.09
CA GLN A 110 -17.60 -9.62 2.50
C GLN A 110 -16.30 -9.15 3.17
N ALA A 111 -15.15 -9.41 2.55
CA ALA A 111 -13.86 -8.96 3.05
C ALA A 111 -13.70 -7.46 2.82
N ASP A 112 -13.11 -6.75 3.80
CA ASP A 112 -12.50 -5.46 3.53
C ASP A 112 -11.31 -5.67 2.61
N GLN A 113 -11.09 -4.74 1.68
CA GLN A 113 -10.00 -4.87 0.72
C GLN A 113 -9.22 -3.57 0.63
N PHE A 114 -7.90 -3.70 0.74
CA PHE A 114 -6.95 -2.63 0.50
C PHE A 114 -6.20 -2.90 -0.80
N PHE A 115 -6.05 -1.88 -1.65
CA PHE A 115 -5.18 -1.93 -2.82
C PHE A 115 -4.10 -0.87 -2.74
N ARG A 116 -2.91 -1.21 -3.25
CA ARG A 116 -1.85 -0.26 -3.51
C ARG A 116 -1.39 -0.40 -4.96
N VAL A 117 -1.36 0.73 -5.66
CA VAL A 117 -0.86 0.81 -7.05
C VAL A 117 0.63 1.11 -7.02
N GLU A 118 1.43 0.24 -7.64
CA GLU A 118 2.89 0.39 -7.72
C GLU A 118 3.34 0.91 -9.09
N GLU A 119 2.64 0.54 -10.18
CA GLU A 119 2.94 1.00 -11.53
C GLU A 119 1.68 1.21 -12.35
N GLY A 120 1.74 2.14 -13.31
CA GLY A 120 0.64 2.42 -14.23
C GLY A 120 -0.40 3.41 -13.69
N SER A 121 -1.52 3.48 -14.40
CA SER A 121 -2.66 4.34 -14.06
C SER A 121 -3.96 3.70 -14.49
N GLY A 122 -5.04 4.06 -13.81
CA GLY A 122 -6.35 3.51 -14.07
C GLY A 122 -7.45 4.28 -13.37
N GLU A 123 -8.58 3.63 -13.22
CA GLU A 123 -9.72 4.12 -12.44
C GLU A 123 -10.16 3.04 -11.46
N VAL A 124 -10.58 3.47 -10.28
CA VAL A 124 -11.37 2.66 -9.36
C VAL A 124 -12.81 3.15 -9.35
N ILE A 125 -13.75 2.22 -9.32
CA ILE A 125 -15.19 2.48 -9.13
C ILE A 125 -15.56 1.87 -7.78
N ILE A 126 -16.09 2.67 -6.86
CA ILE A 126 -16.58 2.21 -5.54
C ILE A 126 -17.99 2.74 -5.38
N ALA A 127 -18.98 1.87 -5.18
CA ALA A 127 -20.39 2.24 -5.06
C ALA A 127 -20.86 3.18 -6.19
N GLY A 128 -20.40 2.92 -7.43
CA GLY A 128 -20.71 3.73 -8.61
C GLY A 128 -19.88 5.01 -8.78
N VAL A 129 -19.07 5.40 -7.80
CA VAL A 129 -18.20 6.59 -7.88
C VAL A 129 -16.88 6.25 -8.54
N ARG A 130 -16.54 6.92 -9.65
CA ARG A 130 -15.26 6.78 -10.37
C ARG A 130 -14.21 7.72 -9.81
N THR A 131 -13.02 7.20 -9.60
CA THR A 131 -11.85 7.98 -9.16
C THR A 131 -10.62 7.52 -9.93
N ALA A 132 -9.89 8.47 -10.52
CA ALA A 132 -8.61 8.17 -11.20
C ALA A 132 -7.55 7.78 -10.17
N ILE A 133 -6.80 6.72 -10.48
CA ILE A 133 -5.70 6.20 -9.65
C ILE A 133 -4.43 6.03 -10.48
N ARG A 134 -3.28 6.05 -9.81
CA ARG A 134 -1.97 5.85 -10.41
C ARG A 134 -0.97 5.32 -9.38
N ALA A 135 0.23 5.02 -9.81
CA ALA A 135 1.32 4.64 -8.91
C ALA A 135 1.38 5.55 -7.66
N GLY A 136 1.53 4.94 -6.50
CA GLY A 136 1.52 5.62 -5.19
C GLY A 136 0.14 5.75 -4.53
N PHE A 137 -0.96 5.45 -5.23
CA PHE A 137 -2.32 5.51 -4.67
C PHE A 137 -2.63 4.28 -3.83
N ALA A 138 -3.33 4.52 -2.72
CA ALA A 138 -3.98 3.49 -1.92
C ALA A 138 -5.50 3.60 -2.09
N VAL A 139 -6.17 2.44 -2.11
CA VAL A 139 -7.63 2.34 -2.17
C VAL A 139 -8.09 1.42 -1.04
N VAL A 140 -9.13 1.80 -0.32
CA VAL A 140 -9.78 0.94 0.68
C VAL A 140 -11.23 0.75 0.25
N VAL A 141 -11.65 -0.50 0.14
CA VAL A 141 -13.02 -0.90 -0.16
C VAL A 141 -13.59 -1.63 1.05
N PRO A 142 -14.61 -1.08 1.71
CA PRO A 142 -15.30 -1.79 2.79
C PRO A 142 -16.04 -3.03 2.28
N GLY A 143 -16.08 -4.08 3.08
CA GLY A 143 -16.82 -5.30 2.79
C GLY A 143 -18.28 -5.02 2.42
N GLY A 144 -18.83 -5.78 1.48
CA GLY A 144 -20.18 -5.60 0.95
C GLY A 144 -20.34 -4.46 -0.06
N THR A 145 -19.27 -3.73 -0.40
CA THR A 145 -19.31 -2.62 -1.35
C THR A 145 -18.95 -3.09 -2.76
N GLU A 146 -19.82 -2.82 -3.74
CA GLU A 146 -19.51 -3.06 -5.15
C GLU A 146 -18.34 -2.18 -5.59
N HIS A 147 -17.37 -2.79 -6.26
CA HIS A 147 -16.22 -2.09 -6.76
C HIS A 147 -15.61 -2.75 -8.00
N ASN A 148 -14.80 -1.96 -8.73
CA ASN A 148 -14.05 -2.41 -9.88
C ASN A 148 -12.77 -1.59 -10.00
N ILE A 149 -11.69 -2.17 -10.52
CA ILE A 149 -10.48 -1.47 -10.94
C ILE A 149 -10.28 -1.72 -12.43
N ILE A 150 -10.07 -0.63 -13.18
CA ILE A 150 -9.91 -0.64 -14.63
C ILE A 150 -8.56 -0.02 -14.98
N ASN A 151 -7.76 -0.71 -15.76
CA ASN A 151 -6.56 -0.11 -16.35
C ASN A 151 -6.96 0.80 -17.53
N THR A 152 -6.93 2.10 -17.34
CA THR A 152 -7.19 3.10 -18.38
C THR A 152 -5.90 3.67 -19.00
N GLY A 153 -4.73 3.21 -18.52
CA GLY A 153 -3.41 3.60 -19.01
C GLY A 153 -2.96 2.82 -20.24
N SER A 154 -1.74 3.10 -20.68
CA SER A 154 -1.11 2.46 -21.86
C SER A 154 -0.11 1.36 -21.50
N VAL A 155 0.22 1.22 -20.22
CA VAL A 155 1.08 0.16 -19.68
C VAL A 155 0.29 -0.68 -18.67
N SER A 156 0.83 -1.83 -18.27
CA SER A 156 0.18 -2.65 -17.24
C SER A 156 0.00 -1.87 -15.94
N LEU A 157 -1.17 -2.03 -15.31
CA LEU A 157 -1.44 -1.54 -13.98
C LEU A 157 -1.02 -2.63 -12.99
N LYS A 158 0.05 -2.37 -12.24
CA LYS A 158 0.63 -3.28 -11.26
C LYS A 158 0.21 -2.86 -9.87
N LEU A 159 -0.30 -3.81 -9.11
CA LEU A 159 -0.77 -3.52 -7.77
C LEU A 159 -0.65 -4.76 -6.87
N TYR A 160 -0.72 -4.53 -5.58
CA TYR A 160 -1.02 -5.58 -4.64
C TYR A 160 -2.28 -5.24 -3.85
N THR A 161 -2.92 -6.27 -3.32
CA THR A 161 -4.12 -6.14 -2.51
C THR A 161 -4.05 -6.99 -1.26
N LEU A 162 -4.67 -6.50 -0.19
CA LEU A 162 -4.89 -7.24 1.06
C LEU A 162 -6.39 -7.44 1.25
N TYR A 163 -6.79 -8.67 1.44
CA TYR A 163 -8.14 -9.04 1.88
C TYR A 163 -8.15 -9.29 3.38
N GLY A 164 -9.16 -8.84 4.05
CA GLY A 164 -9.42 -9.11 5.47
C GLY A 164 -10.90 -9.44 5.71
N PRO A 165 -11.26 -10.71 5.93
CA PRO A 165 -10.48 -11.96 5.94
C PRO A 165 -10.02 -12.43 4.55
N PRO A 166 -9.26 -13.56 4.44
CA PRO A 166 -8.88 -14.17 3.17
C PRO A 166 -10.07 -14.44 2.26
N ASN A 167 -9.88 -14.26 0.95
CA ASN A 167 -10.92 -14.42 -0.05
C ASN A 167 -10.65 -15.58 -1.03
N HIS A 168 -9.38 -15.84 -1.34
CA HIS A 168 -8.94 -16.82 -2.32
C HIS A 168 -8.31 -18.05 -1.65
N ARG A 169 -8.28 -19.17 -2.36
CA ARG A 169 -7.51 -20.34 -1.96
C ARG A 169 -6.02 -20.01 -1.90
N ASP A 170 -5.32 -20.52 -0.89
CA ASP A 170 -3.89 -20.29 -0.71
C ASP A 170 -3.08 -20.73 -1.94
N GLY A 171 -2.10 -19.92 -2.33
CA GLY A 171 -1.16 -20.20 -3.41
C GLY A 171 -1.77 -20.21 -4.83
N VAL A 172 -3.03 -19.80 -5.01
CA VAL A 172 -3.65 -19.78 -6.34
C VAL A 172 -2.97 -18.76 -7.27
N VAL A 173 -2.79 -19.14 -8.53
CA VAL A 173 -2.25 -18.29 -9.60
C VAL A 173 -3.17 -18.35 -10.81
N HIS A 174 -3.63 -17.19 -11.27
CA HIS A 174 -4.33 -17.02 -12.53
C HIS A 174 -3.47 -16.14 -13.45
N HIS A 175 -2.99 -16.72 -14.55
CA HIS A 175 -2.13 -15.99 -15.49
C HIS A 175 -2.91 -14.96 -16.29
N THR A 176 -4.20 -15.20 -16.50
CA THR A 176 -5.10 -14.30 -17.23
C THR A 176 -6.40 -14.07 -16.48
N ARG A 177 -7.13 -13.00 -16.86
CA ARG A 177 -8.48 -12.76 -16.36
C ARG A 177 -9.42 -13.92 -16.69
N ALA A 178 -9.26 -14.54 -17.87
CA ALA A 178 -10.08 -15.66 -18.29
C ALA A 178 -9.89 -16.88 -17.36
N ASP A 179 -8.65 -17.16 -16.91
CA ASP A 179 -8.38 -18.22 -15.93
C ASP A 179 -9.12 -17.94 -14.63
N ALA A 180 -9.06 -16.69 -14.14
CA ALA A 180 -9.75 -16.30 -12.90
C ALA A 180 -11.29 -16.40 -13.01
N GLN A 181 -11.85 -16.12 -14.18
CA GLN A 181 -13.30 -16.23 -14.42
C GLN A 181 -13.76 -17.69 -14.58
N ALA A 182 -12.88 -18.58 -15.03
CA ALA A 182 -13.17 -20.00 -15.20
C ALA A 182 -13.02 -20.81 -13.89
N ASP A 183 -12.27 -20.31 -12.92
CA ASP A 183 -12.03 -20.98 -11.63
C ASP A 183 -13.00 -20.43 -10.57
N ASN A 184 -13.83 -21.28 -9.99
CA ASN A 184 -14.73 -20.95 -8.89
C ASN A 184 -14.06 -21.15 -7.52
N GLU A 185 -12.76 -20.85 -7.41
CA GLU A 185 -12.01 -21.01 -6.17
C GLU A 185 -12.43 -19.99 -5.10
N HIS A 186 -12.37 -20.43 -3.86
CA HIS A 186 -12.60 -19.59 -2.67
C HIS A 186 -11.66 -20.01 -1.57
N PHE A 187 -11.50 -19.15 -0.56
CA PHE A 187 -10.75 -19.52 0.64
C PHE A 187 -11.36 -20.78 1.28
N ASP A 188 -10.56 -21.82 1.42
CA ASP A 188 -10.96 -23.12 1.94
C ASP A 188 -10.56 -23.38 3.40
N GLY A 189 -10.12 -22.32 4.09
CA GLY A 189 -9.67 -22.36 5.49
C GLY A 189 -8.18 -22.72 5.64
N LYS A 190 -7.46 -23.01 4.55
CA LYS A 190 -6.03 -23.30 4.59
C LYS A 190 -5.21 -22.01 4.51
N THR A 191 -4.15 -21.96 5.28
CA THR A 191 -3.20 -20.86 5.33
C THR A 191 -1.84 -21.32 4.84
N THR A 192 -0.99 -20.35 4.47
CA THR A 192 0.41 -20.60 4.10
C THR A 192 1.23 -21.13 5.30
N GLU A 193 0.79 -20.90 6.54
CA GLU A 193 1.43 -21.32 7.80
C GLU A 193 1.16 -22.77 8.16
#